data_37888df129ea015dc63b6e62a02399f9
#
_entry.id   37888df129ea015dc63b6e62a02399f9
#
_cell.length_a   1.000
_cell.length_b   1.000
_cell.length_c   1.000
_cell.angle_alpha   90.00
_cell.angle_beta   90.00
_cell.angle_gamma   90.00
#
_symmetry.space_group_name_H-M   'P 1'
#
loop_
_entity.id
_entity.type
_entity.pdbx_description
1 polymer ?
#
loop_
_entity_poly.entity_id
_entity_poly.type
_entity_poly.pdbx_seq_one_letter_code
_entity_poly.pdbx_strand_id
1 'polypeptide(L)'
;EGMLRWLQTGEMAVARAPVHAGDEAMAEAAPVAADQDFRFCTECLVVAREGGVIELRALRETLGAAGASLVVSGSTRKAKVHIHCDDPEAVFRLADGFGTVQGQKADDMRMQQGATHHRRAQRVVVVTDSGSDLPEDAAERLGIHMVAARIHFGGVSYLDKVSMTAAEF
;
A
#
# COMPACT_ATOMS: atom_id res chain seq x y z
N GLU A 1 17.09 18.43 -13.74
CA GLU A 1 17.10 19.90 -13.44
C GLU A 1 16.45 20.24 -12.08
N GLY A 2 15.34 19.61 -11.65
CA GLY A 2 14.67 19.91 -10.39
C GLY A 2 15.49 19.66 -9.13
N MET A 3 16.27 18.57 -9.09
CA MET A 3 17.10 18.20 -7.94
C MET A 3 18.30 19.14 -7.76
N LEU A 4 18.94 19.58 -8.85
CA LEU A 4 20.04 20.54 -8.81
C LEU A 4 19.56 21.92 -8.33
N ARG A 5 18.36 22.33 -8.72
CA ARG A 5 17.77 23.59 -8.28
C ARG A 5 17.45 23.58 -6.79
N TRP A 6 16.93 22.48 -6.27
CA TRP A 6 16.68 22.31 -4.84
C TRP A 6 17.95 22.40 -4.00
N LEU A 7 19.05 21.79 -4.46
CA LEU A 7 20.35 21.86 -3.78
C LEU A 7 20.93 23.27 -3.74
N GLN A 8 20.58 24.12 -4.71
CA GLN A 8 21.09 25.48 -4.81
C GLN A 8 20.23 26.54 -4.11
N THR A 9 18.91 26.34 -4.09
CA THR A 9 17.95 27.37 -3.63
C THR A 9 17.09 26.95 -2.45
N GLY A 10 17.03 25.65 -2.13
CA GLY A 10 16.10 25.08 -1.15
C GLY A 10 14.63 25.10 -1.59
N GLU A 11 14.35 25.54 -2.81
CA GLU A 11 12.99 25.60 -3.35
C GLU A 11 12.72 24.43 -4.31
N MET A 12 11.67 23.65 -4.02
CA MET A 12 11.16 22.68 -4.99
C MET A 12 10.30 23.38 -6.03
N ALA A 13 10.75 23.39 -7.28
CA ALA A 13 9.88 23.72 -8.40
C ALA A 13 8.90 22.56 -8.62
N VAL A 14 7.69 22.67 -8.04
CA VAL A 14 6.60 21.78 -8.38
C VAL A 14 6.07 22.22 -9.74
N ALA A 15 6.48 21.54 -10.80
CA ALA A 15 5.81 21.67 -12.09
C ALA A 15 4.36 21.15 -11.91
N ARG A 16 3.41 22.07 -11.78
CA ARG A 16 2.00 21.73 -11.90
C ARG A 16 1.77 21.31 -13.35
N ALA A 17 1.62 20.01 -13.57
CA ALA A 17 1.03 19.53 -14.80
C ALA A 17 -0.39 20.13 -14.93
N PRO A 18 -0.84 20.50 -16.13
CA PRO A 18 -2.21 20.97 -16.30
C PRO A 18 -3.15 19.84 -15.90
N VAL A 19 -3.97 20.10 -14.89
CA VAL A 19 -5.04 19.20 -14.48
C VAL A 19 -6.05 19.20 -15.61
N HIS A 20 -6.16 18.08 -16.34
CA HIS A 20 -7.29 17.89 -17.23
C HIS A 20 -8.56 17.87 -16.37
N ALA A 21 -9.49 18.76 -16.65
CA ALA A 21 -10.81 18.79 -16.04
C ALA A 21 -11.54 17.49 -16.41
N GLY A 22 -11.52 16.53 -15.50
CA GLY A 22 -12.08 15.18 -15.67
C GLY A 22 -11.65 14.20 -14.58
N ASP A 23 -10.52 14.44 -13.92
CA ASP A 23 -10.17 13.71 -12.71
C ASP A 23 -10.90 14.36 -11.53
N GLU A 24 -12.07 13.81 -11.19
CA GLU A 24 -12.65 14.06 -9.89
C GLU A 24 -11.60 13.59 -8.86
N ALA A 25 -11.01 14.57 -8.17
CA ALA A 25 -10.10 14.36 -7.08
C ALA A 25 -10.77 13.37 -6.12
N MET A 26 -10.23 12.15 -6.02
CA MET A 26 -10.50 11.29 -4.90
C MET A 26 -10.10 12.08 -3.67
N ALA A 27 -11.09 12.66 -2.99
CA ALA A 27 -10.89 13.27 -1.69
C ALA A 27 -10.30 12.17 -0.82
N GLU A 28 -9.08 12.39 -0.35
CA GLU A 28 -8.46 11.61 0.69
C GLU A 28 -9.39 11.70 1.90
N ALA A 29 -10.22 10.68 2.10
CA ALA A 29 -11.16 10.65 3.21
C ALA A 29 -10.33 10.72 4.50
N ALA A 30 -10.59 11.73 5.31
CA ALA A 30 -9.97 11.84 6.62
C ALA A 30 -10.23 10.52 7.38
N PRO A 31 -9.22 9.95 8.06
CA PRO A 31 -9.35 8.66 8.74
C PRO A 31 -10.50 8.73 9.74
N VAL A 32 -11.50 7.88 9.56
CA VAL A 32 -12.59 7.70 10.52
C VAL A 32 -12.01 6.95 11.71
N ALA A 33 -12.37 7.31 12.93
CA ALA A 33 -11.80 6.74 14.16
C ALA A 33 -11.84 5.20 14.26
N ALA A 34 -12.72 4.54 13.51
CA ALA A 34 -12.80 3.07 13.39
C ALA A 34 -11.65 2.43 12.57
N ASP A 35 -10.87 3.23 11.82
CA ASP A 35 -9.79 2.75 10.97
C ASP A 35 -8.47 2.53 11.72
N GLN A 36 -8.34 3.02 12.94
CA GLN A 36 -7.11 2.95 13.73
C GLN A 36 -6.82 1.55 14.31
N ASP A 37 -7.78 0.64 14.22
CA ASP A 37 -7.63 -0.72 14.77
C ASP A 37 -6.89 -1.68 13.82
N PHE A 38 -6.87 -1.40 12.53
CA PHE A 38 -6.19 -2.26 11.54
C PHE A 38 -4.73 -1.86 11.33
N ARG A 39 -3.90 -2.88 11.14
CA ARG A 39 -2.45 -2.69 11.01
C ARG A 39 -2.04 -2.24 9.61
N PHE A 40 -2.69 -2.76 8.56
CA PHE A 40 -2.24 -2.57 7.19
C PHE A 40 -3.23 -1.78 6.34
N CYS A 41 -2.69 -0.79 5.60
CA CYS A 41 -3.33 -0.20 4.45
C CYS A 41 -2.98 -1.04 3.23
N THR A 42 -3.96 -1.73 2.66
CA THR A 42 -3.77 -2.74 1.61
C THR A 42 -4.41 -2.27 0.31
N GLU A 43 -3.64 -2.32 -0.78
CA GLU A 43 -4.09 -1.96 -2.11
C GLU A 43 -3.77 -3.06 -3.11
N CYS A 44 -4.65 -3.25 -4.09
CA CYS A 44 -4.37 -4.06 -5.26
C CYS A 44 -5.22 -3.65 -6.45
N LEU A 45 -4.86 -4.18 -7.61
CA LEU A 45 -5.58 -4.04 -8.85
C LEU A 45 -6.10 -5.41 -9.26
N VAL A 46 -7.41 -5.53 -9.42
CA VAL A 46 -8.06 -6.73 -9.95
C VAL A 46 -8.31 -6.51 -11.43
N VAL A 47 -7.83 -7.41 -12.28
CA VAL A 47 -8.02 -7.39 -13.73
C VAL A 47 -8.86 -8.58 -14.14
N ALA A 48 -9.92 -8.35 -14.89
CA ALA A 48 -10.78 -9.43 -15.37
C ALA A 48 -9.95 -10.47 -16.16
N ARG A 49 -10.18 -11.75 -15.89
CA ARG A 49 -9.61 -12.84 -16.70
C ARG A 49 -10.13 -12.75 -18.12
N GLU A 50 -9.44 -13.40 -19.05
CA GLU A 50 -9.83 -13.42 -20.47
C GLU A 50 -11.29 -13.88 -20.64
N GLY A 51 -12.09 -13.10 -21.37
CA GLY A 51 -13.52 -13.37 -21.57
C GLY A 51 -14.43 -13.12 -20.33
N GLY A 52 -13.86 -12.85 -19.14
CA GLY A 52 -14.59 -12.64 -17.91
C GLY A 52 -14.91 -11.17 -17.61
N VAL A 53 -15.67 -10.98 -16.54
CA VAL A 53 -16.00 -9.67 -15.97
C VAL A 53 -15.82 -9.71 -14.45
N ILE A 54 -15.49 -8.58 -13.86
CA ILE A 54 -15.43 -8.42 -12.40
C ILE A 54 -16.82 -8.04 -11.90
N GLU A 55 -17.40 -8.88 -11.07
CA GLU A 55 -18.64 -8.58 -10.37
C GLU A 55 -18.36 -7.63 -9.18
N LEU A 56 -18.33 -6.31 -9.47
CA LEU A 56 -17.90 -5.29 -8.50
C LEU A 56 -18.71 -5.30 -7.21
N ARG A 57 -20.00 -5.65 -7.28
CA ARG A 57 -20.85 -5.73 -6.09
C ARG A 57 -20.42 -6.89 -5.20
N ALA A 58 -20.27 -8.08 -5.78
CA ALA A 58 -19.85 -9.27 -5.05
C ALA A 58 -18.41 -9.10 -4.49
N LEU A 59 -17.51 -8.45 -5.24
CA LEU A 59 -16.18 -8.10 -4.78
C LEU A 59 -16.25 -7.21 -3.52
N ARG A 60 -17.08 -6.16 -3.52
CA ARG A 60 -17.27 -5.30 -2.34
C ARG A 60 -17.87 -6.06 -1.15
N GLU A 61 -18.87 -6.87 -1.37
CA GLU A 61 -19.50 -7.67 -0.31
C GLU A 61 -18.51 -8.65 0.31
N THR A 62 -17.71 -9.33 -0.51
CA THR A 62 -16.70 -10.29 -0.04
C THR A 62 -15.57 -9.61 0.73
N LEU A 63 -15.01 -8.52 0.22
CA LEU A 63 -13.90 -7.82 0.87
C LEU A 63 -14.36 -7.00 2.07
N GLY A 64 -15.61 -6.56 2.12
CA GLY A 64 -16.16 -5.80 3.24
C GLY A 64 -16.14 -6.53 4.58
N ALA A 65 -16.08 -7.87 4.57
CA ALA A 65 -15.92 -8.68 5.76
C ALA A 65 -14.46 -8.85 6.22
N ALA A 66 -13.48 -8.47 5.38
CA ALA A 66 -12.07 -8.67 5.64
C ALA A 66 -11.36 -7.46 6.28
N GLY A 67 -12.06 -6.33 6.45
CA GLY A 67 -11.47 -5.12 7.02
C GLY A 67 -12.40 -3.91 7.00
N ALA A 68 -11.85 -2.72 7.14
CA ALA A 68 -12.56 -1.44 7.11
C ALA A 68 -12.06 -0.53 6.00
N SER A 69 -12.74 0.62 5.81
CA SER A 69 -12.43 1.64 4.80
C SER A 69 -12.27 1.09 3.38
N LEU A 70 -13.07 0.08 3.05
CA LEU A 70 -13.04 -0.53 1.73
C LEU A 70 -13.48 0.46 0.64
N VAL A 71 -12.59 0.71 -0.29
CA VAL A 71 -12.88 1.42 -1.54
C VAL A 71 -12.60 0.50 -2.72
N VAL A 72 -13.64 0.25 -3.54
CA VAL A 72 -13.50 -0.45 -4.81
C VAL A 72 -13.93 0.50 -5.92
N SER A 73 -13.00 0.88 -6.76
CA SER A 73 -13.22 1.82 -7.87
C SER A 73 -12.76 1.20 -9.19
N GLY A 74 -13.42 1.56 -10.28
CA GLY A 74 -13.07 1.07 -11.61
C GLY A 74 -14.25 0.52 -12.40
N SER A 75 -13.97 -0.42 -13.30
CA SER A 75 -14.94 -1.01 -14.19
C SER A 75 -15.00 -2.54 -14.04
N THR A 76 -15.91 -3.19 -14.75
CA THR A 76 -16.02 -4.65 -14.82
C THR A 76 -14.79 -5.33 -15.48
N ARG A 77 -13.87 -4.57 -16.06
CA ARG A 77 -12.63 -5.08 -16.66
C ARG A 77 -11.42 -4.87 -15.77
N LYS A 78 -11.42 -3.83 -14.93
CA LYS A 78 -10.31 -3.47 -14.07
C LYS A 78 -10.81 -2.68 -12.86
N ALA A 79 -10.51 -3.14 -11.66
CA ALA A 79 -10.93 -2.51 -10.42
C ALA A 79 -9.72 -2.32 -9.48
N LYS A 80 -9.59 -1.11 -8.92
CA LYS A 80 -8.66 -0.83 -7.83
C LYS A 80 -9.38 -1.11 -6.51
N VAL A 81 -8.71 -1.84 -5.62
CA VAL A 81 -9.14 -2.12 -4.26
C VAL A 81 -8.22 -1.38 -3.29
N HIS A 82 -8.80 -0.74 -2.29
CA HIS A 82 -8.14 -0.20 -1.12
C HIS A 82 -8.91 -0.65 0.12
N ILE A 83 -8.24 -1.18 1.14
CA ILE A 83 -8.86 -1.65 2.37
C ILE A 83 -7.85 -1.60 3.53
N HIS A 84 -8.32 -1.28 4.75
CA HIS A 84 -7.55 -1.43 5.96
C HIS A 84 -7.85 -2.80 6.59
N CYS A 85 -6.82 -3.62 6.83
CA CYS A 85 -6.97 -4.98 7.34
C CYS A 85 -5.77 -5.41 8.19
N ASP A 86 -5.90 -6.56 8.87
CA ASP A 86 -4.78 -7.17 9.60
C ASP A 86 -4.10 -8.29 8.81
N ASP A 87 -4.77 -8.83 7.77
CA ASP A 87 -4.24 -9.88 6.90
C ASP A 87 -4.34 -9.46 5.42
N PRO A 88 -3.32 -8.76 4.88
CA PRO A 88 -3.26 -8.38 3.48
C PRO A 88 -3.35 -9.55 2.51
N GLU A 89 -2.77 -10.69 2.89
CA GLU A 89 -2.75 -11.85 2.03
C GLU A 89 -4.13 -12.49 1.87
N ALA A 90 -4.93 -12.53 2.95
CA ALA A 90 -6.33 -12.96 2.86
C ALA A 90 -7.12 -12.06 1.91
N VAL A 91 -6.89 -10.74 1.94
CA VAL A 91 -7.51 -9.79 1.01
C VAL A 91 -7.11 -10.11 -0.44
N PHE A 92 -5.83 -10.37 -0.70
CA PHE A 92 -5.36 -10.69 -2.06
C PHE A 92 -5.94 -12.01 -2.56
N ARG A 93 -6.00 -13.05 -1.71
CA ARG A 93 -6.63 -14.34 -2.06
C ARG A 93 -8.12 -14.18 -2.38
N LEU A 94 -8.86 -13.42 -1.56
CA LEU A 94 -10.27 -13.15 -1.82
C LEU A 94 -10.48 -12.38 -3.12
N ALA A 95 -9.65 -11.36 -3.37
CA ALA A 95 -9.70 -10.55 -4.59
C ALA A 95 -9.37 -11.38 -5.85
N ASP A 96 -8.44 -12.35 -5.74
CA ASP A 96 -8.07 -13.24 -6.86
C ASP A 96 -9.23 -14.13 -7.31
N GLY A 97 -10.20 -14.40 -6.45
CA GLY A 97 -11.44 -15.08 -6.83
C GLY A 97 -12.25 -14.35 -7.93
N PHE A 98 -12.07 -13.03 -8.06
CA PHE A 98 -12.82 -12.18 -9.00
C PHE A 98 -12.04 -11.80 -10.26
N GLY A 99 -10.74 -12.04 -10.30
CA GLY A 99 -9.89 -11.68 -11.43
C GLY A 99 -8.43 -11.98 -11.12
N THR A 100 -7.52 -11.50 -11.94
CA THR A 100 -6.08 -11.58 -11.68
C THR A 100 -5.64 -10.40 -10.84
N VAL A 101 -5.05 -10.65 -9.68
CA VAL A 101 -4.56 -9.61 -8.77
C VAL A 101 -3.18 -9.14 -9.21
N GLN A 102 -3.01 -7.83 -9.31
CA GLN A 102 -1.78 -7.16 -9.70
C GLN A 102 -1.49 -5.97 -8.78
N GLY A 103 -0.24 -5.50 -8.75
CA GLY A 103 0.13 -4.27 -8.03
C GLY A 103 -0.20 -4.33 -6.55
N GLN A 104 -0.04 -5.50 -5.92
CA GLN A 104 -0.26 -5.69 -4.50
C GLN A 104 0.65 -4.77 -3.68
N LYS A 105 0.07 -4.09 -2.71
CA LYS A 105 0.75 -3.19 -1.79
C LYS A 105 0.12 -3.33 -0.41
N ALA A 106 0.94 -3.39 0.62
CA ALA A 106 0.50 -3.34 2.00
C ALA A 106 1.48 -2.46 2.80
N ASP A 107 0.97 -1.38 3.36
CA ASP A 107 1.74 -0.45 4.18
C ASP A 107 1.35 -0.64 5.66
N ASP A 108 2.32 -0.83 6.53
CA ASP A 108 2.09 -0.90 7.98
C ASP A 108 1.79 0.50 8.54
N MET A 109 0.53 0.75 8.87
CA MET A 109 0.07 2.05 9.36
C MET A 109 0.60 2.37 10.76
N ARG A 110 0.91 1.35 11.58
CA ARG A 110 1.50 1.57 12.91
C ARG A 110 2.93 2.08 12.79
N MET A 111 3.69 1.57 11.81
CA MET A 111 5.03 2.09 11.52
C MET A 111 4.98 3.52 10.98
N GLN A 112 3.99 3.86 10.16
CA GLN A 112 3.79 5.23 9.68
C GLN A 112 3.44 6.19 10.82
N GLN A 113 2.58 5.80 11.75
CA GLN A 113 2.23 6.59 12.93
C GLN A 113 3.43 6.78 13.85
N GLY A 114 4.21 5.73 14.11
CA GLY A 114 5.47 5.81 14.86
C GLY A 114 6.46 6.79 14.25
N ALA A 115 6.60 6.78 12.92
CA ALA A 115 7.46 7.71 12.19
C ALA A 115 6.99 9.18 12.30
N THR A 116 5.69 9.43 12.40
CA THR A 116 5.16 10.79 12.58
C THR A 116 5.35 11.32 14.01
N HIS A 117 5.30 10.46 15.03
CA HIS A 117 5.55 10.84 16.41
C HIS A 117 7.03 11.09 16.70
N HIS A 118 7.96 10.46 15.97
CA HIS A 118 9.39 10.71 16.07
C HIS A 118 9.90 11.88 15.22
N ARG A 119 9.04 12.68 14.62
CA ARG A 119 9.38 13.91 13.86
C ARG A 119 9.97 15.04 14.72
N ARG A 120 10.68 14.74 15.80
CA ARG A 120 11.61 15.69 16.40
C ARG A 120 12.90 15.70 15.59
N ALA A 121 12.92 16.60 14.60
CA ALA A 121 14.16 17.16 13.99
C ALA A 121 15.34 16.17 13.79
N GLN A 122 15.10 14.96 13.30
CA GLN A 122 16.21 14.14 12.83
C GLN A 122 16.62 14.67 11.46
N ARG A 123 17.85 15.17 11.38
CA ARG A 123 18.45 15.67 10.13
C ARG A 123 18.78 14.55 9.13
N VAL A 124 18.69 13.30 9.56
CA VAL A 124 19.01 12.10 8.78
C VAL A 124 17.97 11.06 9.05
N VAL A 125 17.41 10.47 8.01
CA VAL A 125 16.52 9.31 8.07
C VAL A 125 17.28 8.13 7.50
N VAL A 126 17.30 7.02 8.23
CA VAL A 126 17.88 5.76 7.75
C VAL A 126 16.77 4.90 7.16
N VAL A 127 16.96 4.48 5.92
CA VAL A 127 16.02 3.61 5.20
C VAL A 127 16.77 2.35 4.76
N THR A 128 16.15 1.20 4.92
CA THR A 128 16.65 -0.08 4.40
C THR A 128 15.52 -0.84 3.73
N ASP A 129 15.86 -1.87 2.97
CA ASP A 129 14.86 -2.83 2.48
C ASP A 129 14.72 -4.03 3.42
N SER A 130 13.75 -4.88 3.15
CA SER A 130 13.48 -6.08 3.95
C SER A 130 14.53 -7.18 3.77
N GLY A 131 15.40 -7.08 2.77
CA GLY A 131 16.55 -7.97 2.60
C GLY A 131 17.64 -7.76 3.65
N SER A 132 17.54 -6.71 4.47
CA SER A 132 18.44 -6.54 5.61
C SER A 132 18.11 -7.55 6.71
N ASP A 133 19.15 -8.14 7.30
CA ASP A 133 19.06 -9.07 8.45
C ASP A 133 18.93 -8.34 9.80
N LEU A 134 18.29 -7.16 9.79
CA LEU A 134 18.03 -6.43 11.03
C LEU A 134 16.99 -7.19 11.86
N PRO A 135 17.24 -7.38 13.17
CA PRO A 135 16.20 -7.84 14.08
C PRO A 135 15.00 -6.88 14.06
N GLU A 136 13.80 -7.45 14.17
CA GLU A 136 12.54 -6.69 14.05
C GLU A 136 12.48 -5.53 15.06
N ASP A 137 12.92 -5.77 16.29
CA ASP A 137 12.99 -4.76 17.35
C ASP A 137 14.05 -3.68 17.10
N ALA A 138 15.11 -4.00 16.35
CA ALA A 138 16.20 -3.06 16.09
C ALA A 138 15.77 -1.96 15.11
N ALA A 139 15.00 -2.29 14.10
CA ALA A 139 14.48 -1.30 13.14
C ALA A 139 13.62 -0.25 13.86
N GLU A 140 12.69 -0.71 14.72
CA GLU A 140 11.82 0.17 15.50
C GLU A 140 12.62 1.00 16.52
N ARG A 141 13.47 0.38 17.32
CA ARG A 141 14.26 1.04 18.36
C ARG A 141 15.22 2.10 17.83
N LEU A 142 15.76 1.88 16.63
CA LEU A 142 16.72 2.80 15.99
C LEU A 142 16.05 3.80 15.03
N GLY A 143 14.72 3.72 14.85
CA GLY A 143 13.99 4.57 13.92
C GLY A 143 14.38 4.36 12.45
N ILE A 144 14.72 3.10 12.10
CA ILE A 144 15.07 2.73 10.73
C ILE A 144 13.78 2.42 9.97
N HIS A 145 13.55 3.06 8.84
CA HIS A 145 12.43 2.77 7.96
C HIS A 145 12.74 1.58 7.06
N MET A 146 11.90 0.55 7.14
CA MET A 146 12.02 -0.65 6.30
C MET A 146 11.05 -0.58 5.14
N VAL A 147 11.55 -0.80 3.92
CA VAL A 147 10.75 -0.92 2.71
C VAL A 147 10.68 -2.39 2.32
N ALA A 148 9.48 -2.95 2.25
CA ALA A 148 9.29 -4.34 1.88
C ALA A 148 9.72 -4.59 0.43
N ALA A 149 10.66 -5.50 0.22
CA ALA A 149 11.05 -5.97 -1.10
C ALA A 149 9.92 -6.82 -1.72
N ARG A 150 9.81 -6.79 -3.02
CA ARG A 150 8.84 -7.61 -3.74
C ARG A 150 9.48 -8.93 -4.15
N ILE A 151 8.87 -10.02 -3.72
CA ILE A 151 9.28 -11.39 -4.07
C ILE A 151 8.31 -11.93 -5.10
N HIS A 152 8.83 -12.56 -6.15
CA HIS A 152 8.03 -13.26 -7.15
C HIS A 152 8.29 -14.76 -7.03
N PHE A 153 7.26 -15.51 -6.69
CA PHE A 153 7.34 -16.95 -6.52
C PHE A 153 6.10 -17.63 -7.11
N GLY A 154 6.30 -18.68 -7.91
CA GLY A 154 5.19 -19.44 -8.51
C GLY A 154 4.24 -18.59 -9.38
N GLY A 155 4.72 -17.49 -9.98
CA GLY A 155 3.89 -16.57 -10.76
C GLY A 155 3.08 -15.58 -9.92
N VAL A 156 3.20 -15.63 -8.61
CA VAL A 156 2.56 -14.71 -7.64
C VAL A 156 3.61 -13.73 -7.10
N SER A 157 3.16 -12.52 -6.79
CA SER A 157 3.99 -11.46 -6.22
C SER A 157 3.64 -11.26 -4.76
N TYR A 158 4.64 -11.35 -3.89
CA TYR A 158 4.54 -11.17 -2.45
C TYR A 158 5.35 -9.95 -2.00
N LEU A 159 5.02 -9.42 -0.83
CA LEU A 159 5.84 -8.44 -0.12
C LEU A 159 6.55 -9.16 1.03
N ASP A 160 7.88 -9.12 0.98
CA ASP A 160 8.73 -9.75 2.00
C ASP A 160 8.44 -9.20 3.39
N LYS A 161 8.36 -10.10 4.39
CA LYS A 161 8.00 -9.82 5.79
C LYS A 161 6.61 -9.19 6.00
N VAL A 162 5.80 -9.03 4.94
CA VAL A 162 4.43 -8.49 5.02
C VAL A 162 3.42 -9.54 4.58
N SER A 163 3.49 -10.03 3.34
CA SER A 163 2.60 -11.05 2.80
C SER A 163 3.26 -12.42 2.62
N MET A 164 4.53 -12.54 2.98
CA MET A 164 5.30 -13.80 3.04
C MET A 164 6.38 -13.65 4.10
N THR A 165 6.35 -14.52 5.08
CA THR A 165 7.40 -14.60 6.12
C THR A 165 8.54 -15.51 5.68
N ALA A 166 9.70 -15.40 6.35
CA ALA A 166 10.83 -16.30 6.08
C ALA A 166 10.51 -17.79 6.34
N ALA A 167 9.51 -18.09 7.19
CA ALA A 167 9.10 -19.46 7.48
C ALA A 167 8.16 -20.04 6.41
N GLU A 168 7.52 -19.18 5.62
CA GLU A 168 6.62 -19.56 4.52
C GLU A 168 7.36 -19.66 3.19
N PHE A 169 8.55 -19.06 3.07
CA PHE A 169 9.44 -19.15 1.93
C PHE A 169 10.22 -20.46 1.94
#